data_007aa5f877b2c6363582f0a2910a68cd
#
_entry.id   007aa5f877b2c6363582f0a2910a68cd
#
_cell.length_a   1.000
_cell.length_b   1.000
_cell.length_c   1.000
_cell.angle_alpha   90.00
_cell.angle_beta   90.00
_cell.angle_gamma   90.00
#
_symmetry.space_group_name_H-M   'P 1'
#
loop_
_entity.id
_entity.type
_entity.pdbx_description
1 polymer ?
#
loop_
_entity_poly.entity_id
_entity_poly.type
_entity_poly.pdbx_seq_one_letter_code
_entity_poly.pdbx_strand_id
1 'polypeptide(L)'
;KTLEDFDWQFNPSIKRKPLYDLATGRFIREARDVLFLGPPGTGKSHLAQALGHQAIKSGFVVLYRSIFDLVRDFLHDEALAGQDKTLERYLRPDLVIIDDMGMKQLPKRSGEYLFEIIMRRYQVRSTMMTSNRPLEDWGKLIGDVPAATAILDRFLHNAEVLAINGKSYRLRSRSEKENTAADPLACSVEEK
;
A
#
# COMPACT_ATOMS: atom_id res chain seq x y z
N LYS A 1 -10.54 -5.75 -6.52
CA LYS A 1 -10.08 -4.52 -7.21
C LYS A 1 -9.15 -4.92 -8.33
N THR A 2 -9.36 -4.35 -9.50
CA THR A 2 -8.56 -4.60 -10.69
C THR A 2 -8.03 -3.28 -11.25
N LEU A 3 -7.12 -3.32 -12.23
CA LEU A 3 -6.65 -2.12 -12.92
C LEU A 3 -7.74 -1.54 -13.84
N GLU A 4 -8.64 -2.40 -14.33
CA GLU A 4 -9.79 -2.02 -15.15
C GLU A 4 -10.83 -1.24 -14.35
N ASP A 5 -11.02 -1.58 -13.05
CA ASP A 5 -11.95 -0.89 -12.15
C ASP A 5 -11.42 0.45 -11.65
N PHE A 6 -10.18 0.80 -11.97
CA PHE A 6 -9.56 2.03 -11.50
C PHE A 6 -10.00 3.24 -12.30
N ASP A 7 -10.55 4.27 -11.63
CA ASP A 7 -10.96 5.53 -12.27
C ASP A 7 -9.74 6.40 -12.58
N TRP A 8 -9.17 6.20 -13.76
CA TRP A 8 -8.01 6.94 -14.24
C TRP A 8 -8.30 8.42 -14.54
N GLN A 9 -9.58 8.78 -14.75
CA GLN A 9 -9.96 10.17 -15.07
C GLN A 9 -10.02 11.02 -13.81
N PHE A 10 -10.33 10.40 -12.67
CA PHE A 10 -10.42 11.10 -11.40
C PHE A 10 -9.08 11.67 -10.95
N ASN A 11 -7.99 10.95 -11.18
CA ASN A 11 -6.65 11.37 -10.78
C ASN A 11 -5.66 11.28 -11.96
N PRO A 12 -5.66 12.27 -12.88
CA PRO A 12 -4.83 12.25 -14.09
C PRO A 12 -3.33 12.36 -13.82
N SER A 13 -2.92 12.71 -12.59
CA SER A 13 -1.50 12.73 -12.20
C SER A 13 -0.87 11.34 -12.13
N ILE A 14 -1.70 10.28 -12.06
CA ILE A 14 -1.23 8.90 -12.01
C ILE A 14 -0.80 8.46 -13.40
N LYS A 15 0.48 8.25 -13.58
CA LYS A 15 1.04 7.75 -14.84
C LYS A 15 0.70 6.27 -15.01
N ARG A 16 -0.03 5.93 -16.08
CA ARG A 16 -0.46 4.55 -16.37
C ARG A 16 0.71 3.64 -16.73
N LYS A 17 1.67 4.13 -17.51
CA LYS A 17 2.77 3.32 -18.06
C LYS A 17 3.54 2.56 -16.96
N PRO A 18 4.07 3.17 -15.89
CA PRO A 18 4.76 2.44 -14.83
C PRO A 18 3.87 1.36 -14.19
N LEU A 19 2.57 1.61 -14.02
CA LEU A 19 1.66 0.64 -13.43
C LEU A 19 1.39 -0.57 -14.32
N TYR A 20 1.29 -0.36 -15.64
CA TYR A 20 1.20 -1.47 -16.59
C TYR A 20 2.52 -2.24 -16.71
N ASP A 21 3.67 -1.56 -16.60
CA ASP A 21 4.98 -2.23 -16.55
C ASP A 21 5.07 -3.12 -15.29
N LEU A 22 4.63 -2.64 -14.13
CA LEU A 22 4.53 -3.46 -12.90
C LEU A 22 3.54 -4.64 -13.06
N ALA A 23 2.42 -4.43 -13.77
CA ALA A 23 1.42 -5.47 -14.01
C ALA A 23 1.94 -6.67 -14.82
N THR A 24 3.08 -6.52 -15.54
CA THR A 24 3.77 -7.64 -16.20
C THR A 24 4.37 -8.64 -15.23
N GLY A 25 4.50 -8.30 -13.95
CA GLY A 25 5.14 -9.11 -12.93
C GLY A 25 6.67 -9.22 -13.08
N ARG A 26 7.28 -8.42 -13.95
CA ARG A 26 8.74 -8.42 -14.14
C ARG A 26 9.49 -8.06 -12.85
N PHE A 27 9.00 -7.06 -12.10
CA PHE A 27 9.60 -6.65 -10.85
C PHE A 27 9.66 -7.80 -9.82
N ILE A 28 8.65 -8.71 -9.82
CA ILE A 28 8.63 -9.88 -8.93
C ILE A 28 9.72 -10.88 -9.33
N ARG A 29 9.89 -11.15 -10.63
CA ARG A 29 10.93 -12.04 -11.13
C ARG A 29 12.35 -11.51 -10.86
N GLU A 30 12.50 -10.18 -10.84
CA GLU A 30 13.78 -9.49 -10.60
C GLU A 30 13.99 -9.19 -9.09
N ALA A 31 13.11 -9.66 -8.20
CA ALA A 31 13.13 -9.39 -6.76
C ALA A 31 13.26 -7.88 -6.45
N ARG A 32 12.59 -7.02 -7.22
CA ARG A 32 12.54 -5.57 -7.01
C ARG A 32 11.35 -5.20 -6.15
N ASP A 33 11.52 -4.16 -5.35
CA ASP A 33 10.49 -3.66 -4.46
C ASP A 33 9.67 -2.52 -5.11
N VAL A 34 8.52 -2.19 -4.54
CA VAL A 34 7.64 -1.10 -5.01
C VAL A 34 7.12 -0.30 -3.82
N LEU A 35 7.16 1.02 -3.93
CA LEU A 35 6.61 1.92 -2.91
C LEU A 35 5.62 2.91 -3.52
N PHE A 36 4.39 2.88 -3.05
CA PHE A 36 3.39 3.90 -3.32
C PHE A 36 3.39 4.95 -2.21
N LEU A 37 3.68 6.20 -2.55
CA LEU A 37 3.64 7.34 -1.63
C LEU A 37 2.54 8.32 -2.04
N GLY A 38 1.84 8.91 -1.07
CA GLY A 38 0.92 10.00 -1.34
C GLY A 38 -0.22 10.13 -0.33
N PRO A 39 -1.04 11.18 -0.41
CA PRO A 39 -2.12 11.44 0.53
C PRO A 39 -3.15 10.32 0.63
N PRO A 40 -3.91 10.25 1.74
CA PRO A 40 -5.00 9.28 1.90
C PRO A 40 -6.05 9.46 0.80
N GLY A 41 -6.65 8.34 0.35
CA GLY A 41 -7.76 8.35 -0.61
C GLY A 41 -7.36 8.53 -2.08
N THR A 42 -6.07 8.63 -2.42
CA THR A 42 -5.60 8.82 -3.80
C THR A 42 -5.55 7.55 -4.65
N GLY A 43 -5.89 6.37 -4.08
CA GLY A 43 -5.97 5.11 -4.82
C GLY A 43 -4.81 4.15 -4.62
N LYS A 44 -3.81 4.43 -3.75
CA LYS A 44 -2.64 3.57 -3.50
C LYS A 44 -2.99 2.12 -3.19
N SER A 45 -3.85 1.91 -2.18
CA SER A 45 -4.29 0.56 -1.79
C SER A 45 -5.08 -0.15 -2.89
N HIS A 46 -5.84 0.59 -3.72
CA HIS A 46 -6.52 0.03 -4.88
C HIS A 46 -5.50 -0.51 -5.88
N LEU A 47 -4.51 0.32 -6.24
CA LEU A 47 -3.46 -0.05 -7.20
C LEU A 47 -2.61 -1.22 -6.68
N ALA A 48 -2.21 -1.20 -5.39
CA ALA A 48 -1.47 -2.29 -4.79
C ALA A 48 -2.24 -3.62 -4.82
N GLN A 49 -3.55 -3.60 -4.50
CA GLN A 49 -4.41 -4.77 -4.59
C GLN A 49 -4.62 -5.25 -6.03
N ALA A 50 -4.79 -4.32 -6.98
CA ALA A 50 -4.95 -4.64 -8.39
C ALA A 50 -3.70 -5.30 -8.98
N LEU A 51 -2.51 -4.79 -8.66
CA LEU A 51 -1.24 -5.39 -9.05
C LEU A 51 -1.03 -6.76 -8.39
N GLY A 52 -1.38 -6.91 -7.11
CA GLY A 52 -1.36 -8.20 -6.42
C GLY A 52 -2.29 -9.22 -7.08
N HIS A 53 -3.50 -8.82 -7.47
CA HIS A 53 -4.43 -9.66 -8.20
C HIS A 53 -3.89 -10.08 -9.59
N GLN A 54 -3.25 -9.14 -10.31
CA GLN A 54 -2.61 -9.44 -11.58
C GLN A 54 -1.42 -10.40 -11.41
N ALA A 55 -0.64 -10.25 -10.35
CA ALA A 55 0.45 -11.17 -10.02
C ALA A 55 -0.07 -12.59 -9.75
N ILE A 56 -1.18 -12.75 -9.02
CA ILE A 56 -1.84 -14.06 -8.80
C ILE A 56 -2.28 -14.67 -10.14
N LYS A 57 -2.88 -13.90 -11.03
CA LYS A 57 -3.25 -14.36 -12.38
C LYS A 57 -2.05 -14.82 -13.19
N SER A 58 -0.88 -14.26 -12.92
CA SER A 58 0.40 -14.65 -13.55
C SER A 58 1.11 -15.80 -12.85
N GLY A 59 0.49 -16.44 -11.85
CA GLY A 59 0.98 -17.62 -11.15
C GLY A 59 1.88 -17.34 -9.94
N PHE A 60 2.03 -16.10 -9.51
CA PHE A 60 2.80 -15.76 -8.30
C PHE A 60 2.00 -15.98 -7.02
N VAL A 61 2.69 -16.36 -5.96
CA VAL A 61 2.12 -16.43 -4.60
C VAL A 61 2.21 -15.03 -3.97
N VAL A 62 1.05 -14.47 -3.60
CA VAL A 62 0.94 -13.11 -3.05
C VAL A 62 0.34 -13.13 -1.66
N LEU A 63 0.96 -12.43 -0.71
CA LEU A 63 0.43 -12.16 0.61
C LEU A 63 0.12 -10.66 0.71
N TYR A 64 -1.14 -10.31 0.97
CA TYR A 64 -1.57 -8.94 1.27
C TYR A 64 -1.90 -8.81 2.76
N ARG A 65 -1.32 -7.80 3.42
CA ARG A 65 -1.57 -7.45 4.83
C ARG A 65 -1.53 -5.94 5.02
N SER A 66 -2.35 -5.43 5.94
CA SER A 66 -2.07 -4.11 6.50
C SER A 66 -0.89 -4.20 7.45
N ILE A 67 -0.18 -3.09 7.67
CA ILE A 67 0.90 -3.06 8.66
C ILE A 67 0.41 -3.44 10.07
N PHE A 68 -0.85 -3.09 10.40
CA PHE A 68 -1.44 -3.43 11.69
C PHE A 68 -1.72 -4.93 11.84
N ASP A 69 -2.15 -5.59 10.76
CA ASP A 69 -2.35 -7.05 10.76
C ASP A 69 -1.03 -7.78 10.85
N LEU A 70 0.00 -7.30 10.13
CA LEU A 70 1.36 -7.83 10.23
C LEU A 70 1.85 -7.81 11.68
N VAL A 71 1.79 -6.65 12.32
CA VAL A 71 2.25 -6.51 13.73
C VAL A 71 1.42 -7.39 14.66
N ARG A 72 0.12 -7.47 14.46
CA ARG A 72 -0.75 -8.35 15.25
C ARG A 72 -0.41 -9.83 15.06
N ASP A 73 -0.11 -10.27 13.83
CA ASP A 73 0.29 -11.64 13.55
C ASP A 73 1.56 -12.00 14.37
N PHE A 74 2.57 -11.12 14.42
CA PHE A 74 3.80 -11.36 15.21
C PHE A 74 3.57 -11.32 16.72
N LEU A 75 2.82 -10.34 17.22
CA LEU A 75 2.52 -10.24 18.65
C LEU A 75 1.72 -11.44 19.16
N HIS A 76 0.82 -11.98 18.34
CA HIS A 76 0.06 -13.18 18.67
C HIS A 76 0.96 -14.41 18.78
N ASP A 77 1.89 -14.57 17.84
CA ASP A 77 2.79 -15.72 17.84
C ASP A 77 3.85 -15.65 18.96
N GLU A 78 4.30 -14.46 19.34
CA GLU A 78 5.16 -14.30 20.52
C GLU A 78 4.49 -14.83 21.78
N ALA A 79 3.20 -14.54 21.95
CA ALA A 79 2.40 -15.04 23.07
C ALA A 79 2.27 -16.57 23.10
N LEU A 80 2.41 -17.23 21.94
CA LEU A 80 2.25 -18.68 21.75
C LEU A 80 3.58 -19.42 21.54
N ALA A 81 4.74 -18.75 21.71
CA ALA A 81 6.09 -19.29 21.45
C ALA A 81 6.29 -19.86 20.02
N GLY A 82 5.64 -19.24 19.01
CA GLY A 82 5.58 -19.70 17.61
C GLY A 82 6.21 -18.76 16.57
N GLN A 83 7.14 -17.87 16.96
CA GLN A 83 7.68 -16.80 16.11
C GLN A 83 8.17 -17.22 14.71
N ASP A 84 8.77 -18.40 14.58
CA ASP A 84 9.33 -18.88 13.33
C ASP A 84 8.26 -19.11 12.25
N LYS A 85 7.06 -19.54 12.64
CA LYS A 85 5.97 -19.84 11.69
C LYS A 85 5.39 -18.57 11.06
N THR A 86 5.22 -17.52 11.86
CA THR A 86 4.74 -16.24 11.32
C THR A 86 5.77 -15.63 10.38
N LEU A 87 7.04 -15.62 10.76
CA LEU A 87 8.09 -15.11 9.89
C LEU A 87 8.14 -15.87 8.56
N GLU A 88 8.12 -17.21 8.57
CA GLU A 88 8.06 -18.02 7.35
C GLU A 88 6.86 -17.66 6.45
N ARG A 89 5.70 -17.38 7.03
CA ARG A 89 4.51 -16.94 6.29
C ARG A 89 4.75 -15.67 5.49
N TYR A 90 5.60 -14.75 5.99
CA TYR A 90 5.98 -13.52 5.30
C TYR A 90 7.19 -13.72 4.37
N LEU A 91 7.98 -14.76 4.54
CA LEU A 91 9.16 -15.02 3.70
C LEU A 91 8.87 -15.88 2.46
N ARG A 92 7.87 -16.76 2.51
CA ARG A 92 7.55 -17.70 1.42
C ARG A 92 6.93 -17.06 0.17
N PRO A 93 6.00 -16.07 0.26
CA PRO A 93 5.34 -15.51 -0.91
C PRO A 93 6.31 -14.81 -1.86
N ASP A 94 6.07 -14.90 -3.16
CA ASP A 94 6.85 -14.19 -4.19
C ASP A 94 6.71 -12.68 -4.05
N LEU A 95 5.49 -12.22 -3.70
CA LEU A 95 5.18 -10.83 -3.42
C LEU A 95 4.49 -10.68 -2.06
N VAL A 96 5.03 -9.84 -1.19
CA VAL A 96 4.34 -9.38 0.02
C VAL A 96 3.91 -7.93 -0.18
N ILE A 97 2.63 -7.64 0.04
CA ILE A 97 2.07 -6.29 0.00
C ILE A 97 1.75 -5.86 1.43
N ILE A 98 2.43 -4.81 1.89
CA ILE A 98 2.23 -4.19 3.21
C ILE A 98 1.54 -2.85 2.99
N ASP A 99 0.26 -2.80 3.35
CA ASP A 99 -0.59 -1.62 3.11
C ASP A 99 -0.75 -0.76 4.37
N ASP A 100 -1.17 0.49 4.17
CA ASP A 100 -1.54 1.45 5.21
C ASP A 100 -0.38 1.92 6.13
N MET A 101 0.87 1.94 5.64
CA MET A 101 1.96 2.58 6.36
C MET A 101 1.65 4.06 6.59
N GLY A 102 1.70 4.51 7.86
CA GLY A 102 1.53 5.91 8.21
C GLY A 102 0.12 6.35 8.62
N MET A 103 -0.85 5.44 8.72
CA MET A 103 -2.19 5.76 9.20
C MET A 103 -2.21 6.14 10.69
N LYS A 104 -1.41 5.46 11.50
CA LYS A 104 -1.25 5.67 12.95
C LYS A 104 0.18 5.35 13.35
N GLN A 105 0.58 5.80 14.54
CA GLN A 105 1.82 5.31 15.16
C GLN A 105 1.72 3.80 15.38
N LEU A 106 2.78 3.10 15.05
CA LEU A 106 2.83 1.66 15.17
C LEU A 106 3.07 1.23 16.63
N PRO A 107 2.59 0.05 17.03
CA PRO A 107 2.92 -0.51 18.33
C PRO A 107 4.43 -0.67 18.53
N LYS A 108 4.86 -0.76 19.79
CA LYS A 108 6.27 -1.06 20.12
C LYS A 108 6.68 -2.35 19.41
N ARG A 109 7.95 -2.42 19.03
CA ARG A 109 8.58 -3.54 18.30
C ARG A 109 8.15 -3.74 16.85
N SER A 110 7.21 -2.93 16.33
CA SER A 110 6.82 -3.01 14.92
C SER A 110 8.00 -2.82 13.96
N GLY A 111 8.95 -1.98 14.34
CA GLY A 111 10.19 -1.77 13.59
C GLY A 111 11.04 -3.03 13.49
N GLU A 112 11.16 -3.80 14.56
CA GLU A 112 11.92 -5.06 14.60
C GLU A 112 11.34 -6.09 13.62
N TYR A 113 10.01 -6.29 13.64
CA TYR A 113 9.33 -7.24 12.74
C TYR A 113 9.44 -6.81 11.27
N LEU A 114 9.21 -5.52 11.01
CA LEU A 114 9.32 -4.99 9.66
C LEU A 114 10.76 -5.08 9.15
N PHE A 115 11.74 -4.74 9.98
CA PHE A 115 13.16 -4.85 9.67
C PHE A 115 13.53 -6.30 9.31
N GLU A 116 13.12 -7.28 10.12
CA GLU A 116 13.45 -8.68 9.86
C GLU A 116 12.86 -9.18 8.54
N ILE A 117 11.61 -8.83 8.23
CA ILE A 117 10.98 -9.19 6.95
C ILE A 117 11.74 -8.55 5.79
N ILE A 118 12.01 -7.23 5.84
CA ILE A 118 12.67 -6.52 4.76
C ILE A 118 14.09 -7.04 4.54
N MET A 119 14.86 -7.25 5.61
CA MET A 119 16.23 -7.74 5.51
C MET A 119 16.31 -9.14 4.89
N ARG A 120 15.40 -10.05 5.27
CA ARG A 120 15.41 -11.42 4.74
C ARG A 120 14.82 -11.53 3.33
N ARG A 121 13.98 -10.59 2.92
CA ARG A 121 13.41 -10.54 1.57
C ARG A 121 14.28 -9.76 0.58
N TYR A 122 15.16 -8.89 1.08
CA TYR A 122 16.01 -8.03 0.27
C TYR A 122 16.75 -8.82 -0.82
N GLN A 123 16.56 -8.46 -2.09
CA GLN A 123 17.13 -9.09 -3.29
C GLN A 123 16.79 -10.60 -3.46
N VAL A 124 15.88 -11.13 -2.67
CA VAL A 124 15.43 -12.54 -2.76
C VAL A 124 14.00 -12.61 -3.28
N ARG A 125 13.14 -11.74 -2.77
CA ARG A 125 11.71 -11.67 -3.11
C ARG A 125 11.20 -10.25 -3.01
N SER A 126 10.15 -9.94 -3.78
CA SER A 126 9.60 -8.59 -3.86
C SER A 126 8.71 -8.23 -2.69
N THR A 127 8.84 -7.00 -2.22
CA THR A 127 7.94 -6.38 -1.25
C THR A 127 7.35 -5.12 -1.86
N MET A 128 6.04 -4.94 -1.71
CA MET A 128 5.33 -3.74 -2.12
C MET A 128 4.77 -3.05 -0.88
N MET A 129 4.95 -1.75 -0.75
CA MET A 129 4.40 -0.97 0.37
C MET A 129 3.56 0.19 -0.12
N THR A 130 2.57 0.58 0.68
CA THR A 130 1.87 1.85 0.50
C THR A 130 2.05 2.72 1.73
N SER A 131 2.31 4.02 1.56
CA SER A 131 2.46 4.95 2.66
C SER A 131 1.71 6.25 2.42
N ASN A 132 1.06 6.73 3.48
CA ASN A 132 0.43 8.05 3.52
C ASN A 132 1.36 9.10 4.12
N ARG A 133 2.53 8.69 4.59
CA ARG A 133 3.56 9.56 5.18
C ARG A 133 4.77 9.64 4.29
N PRO A 134 5.41 10.80 4.20
CA PRO A 134 6.71 10.92 3.58
C PRO A 134 7.76 10.06 4.31
N LEU A 135 8.85 9.73 3.63
CA LEU A 135 9.87 8.82 4.14
C LEU A 135 10.57 9.37 5.40
N GLU A 136 10.70 10.67 5.49
CA GLU A 136 11.32 11.39 6.60
C GLU A 136 10.56 11.19 7.93
N ASP A 137 9.27 10.88 7.84
CA ASP A 137 8.42 10.64 9.01
C ASP A 137 8.46 9.19 9.52
N TRP A 138 9.11 8.26 8.79
CA TRP A 138 9.10 6.84 9.15
C TRP A 138 9.79 6.55 10.49
N GLY A 139 10.80 7.32 10.85
CA GLY A 139 11.44 7.23 12.17
C GLY A 139 10.45 7.47 13.32
N LYS A 140 9.60 8.48 13.17
CA LYS A 140 8.53 8.79 14.14
C LYS A 140 7.40 7.76 14.11
N LEU A 141 7.07 7.25 12.92
CA LEU A 141 6.01 6.27 12.72
C LEU A 141 6.34 4.95 13.40
N ILE A 142 7.56 4.47 13.20
CA ILE A 142 8.07 3.21 13.74
C ILE A 142 8.43 3.35 15.23
N GLY A 143 8.77 4.56 15.67
CA GLY A 143 9.25 4.85 17.03
C GLY A 143 10.70 4.41 17.28
N ASP A 144 11.43 4.08 16.20
CA ASP A 144 12.83 3.66 16.21
C ASP A 144 13.51 4.21 14.95
N VAL A 145 14.28 5.28 15.11
CA VAL A 145 14.94 5.98 13.99
C VAL A 145 16.03 5.11 13.35
N PRO A 146 16.93 4.43 14.09
CA PRO A 146 17.90 3.51 13.52
C PRO A 146 17.26 2.39 12.69
N ALA A 147 16.23 1.72 13.23
CA ALA A 147 15.52 0.67 12.50
C ALA A 147 14.85 1.21 11.24
N ALA A 148 14.17 2.36 11.32
CA ALA A 148 13.54 3.01 10.16
C ALA A 148 14.56 3.34 9.07
N THR A 149 15.73 3.88 9.46
CA THR A 149 16.80 4.21 8.51
C THR A 149 17.32 2.96 7.80
N ALA A 150 17.56 1.89 8.55
CA ALA A 150 18.04 0.63 7.99
C ALA A 150 17.01 -0.05 7.07
N ILE A 151 15.72 0.01 7.42
CA ILE A 151 14.61 -0.48 6.59
C ILE A 151 14.59 0.30 5.27
N LEU A 152 14.60 1.63 5.35
CA LEU A 152 14.53 2.49 4.17
C LEU A 152 15.75 2.31 3.26
N ASP A 153 16.95 2.23 3.81
CA ASP A 153 18.18 2.00 3.04
C ASP A 153 18.07 0.73 2.18
N ARG A 154 17.67 -0.38 2.79
CA ARG A 154 17.54 -1.66 2.08
C ARG A 154 16.38 -1.69 1.11
N PHE A 155 15.21 -1.25 1.57
CA PHE A 155 13.99 -1.28 0.77
C PHE A 155 14.10 -0.36 -0.45
N LEU A 156 14.59 0.87 -0.27
CA LEU A 156 14.70 1.84 -1.37
C LEU A 156 15.84 1.57 -2.33
N HIS A 157 16.85 0.81 -1.91
CA HIS A 157 17.98 0.47 -2.77
C HIS A 157 17.55 -0.15 -4.11
N ASN A 158 16.49 -0.95 -4.10
CA ASN A 158 15.98 -1.65 -5.29
C ASN A 158 14.48 -1.42 -5.54
N ALA A 159 13.92 -0.38 -4.96
CA ALA A 159 12.48 -0.09 -5.08
C ALA A 159 12.17 0.91 -6.19
N GLU A 160 11.08 0.64 -6.91
CA GLU A 160 10.42 1.63 -7.74
C GLU A 160 9.47 2.47 -6.88
N VAL A 161 9.74 3.77 -6.77
CA VAL A 161 8.95 4.69 -5.95
C VAL A 161 7.96 5.44 -6.83
N LEU A 162 6.65 5.25 -6.55
CA LEU A 162 5.55 5.86 -7.26
C LEU A 162 4.85 6.89 -6.35
N ALA A 163 5.15 8.16 -6.57
CA ALA A 163 4.47 9.26 -5.89
C ALA A 163 3.09 9.50 -6.54
N ILE A 164 2.03 9.36 -5.75
CA ILE A 164 0.65 9.58 -6.18
C ILE A 164 0.11 10.82 -5.50
N ASN A 165 -0.04 11.88 -6.27
CA ASN A 165 -0.63 13.13 -5.83
C ASN A 165 -2.07 13.23 -6.36
N GLY A 166 -2.94 13.97 -5.68
CA GLY A 166 -4.29 14.22 -6.17
C GLY A 166 -5.33 14.32 -5.06
N LYS A 167 -6.58 14.47 -5.49
CA LYS A 167 -7.73 14.58 -4.60
C LYS A 167 -8.10 13.19 -4.03
N SER A 168 -8.74 13.19 -2.86
CA SER A 168 -9.24 11.96 -2.26
C SER A 168 -10.51 11.48 -2.98
N TYR A 169 -10.45 10.29 -3.56
CA TYR A 169 -11.61 9.63 -4.17
C TYR A 169 -12.73 9.34 -3.16
N ARG A 170 -12.37 9.10 -1.88
CA ARG A 170 -13.36 8.86 -0.82
C ARG A 170 -14.22 10.08 -0.50
N LEU A 171 -13.74 11.29 -0.80
CA LEU A 171 -14.47 12.54 -0.58
C LEU A 171 -15.35 12.95 -1.77
N ARG A 172 -15.18 12.31 -2.94
CA ARG A 172 -15.97 12.58 -4.14
C ARG A 172 -17.47 12.44 -3.91
N SER A 173 -17.90 11.32 -3.34
CA SER A 173 -19.30 11.02 -3.08
C SER A 173 -19.97 11.97 -2.07
N ARG A 174 -19.16 12.67 -1.26
CA ARG A 174 -19.65 13.64 -0.30
C ARG A 174 -19.93 14.99 -0.95
N SER A 175 -19.02 15.45 -1.81
CA SER A 175 -19.21 16.69 -2.58
C SER A 175 -20.31 16.57 -3.65
N GLU A 176 -20.49 15.39 -4.25
CA GLU A 176 -21.59 15.15 -5.20
C GLU A 176 -22.96 15.14 -4.48
N LYS A 177 -23.04 14.62 -3.24
CA LYS A 177 -24.26 14.67 -2.43
C LYS A 177 -24.57 16.06 -1.89
N GLU A 178 -23.56 16.86 -1.55
CA GLU A 178 -23.74 18.26 -1.13
C GLU A 178 -24.18 19.15 -2.29
N ASN A 179 -23.69 18.92 -3.52
CA ASN A 179 -24.13 19.65 -4.70
C ASN A 179 -25.55 19.27 -5.16
N THR A 180 -25.99 18.02 -4.99
CA THR A 180 -27.37 17.59 -5.27
C THR A 180 -28.36 18.06 -4.20
N ALA A 181 -27.91 18.34 -2.98
CA ALA A 181 -28.76 18.88 -1.91
C ALA A 181 -28.87 20.42 -1.98
N ALA A 182 -28.02 21.10 -2.74
CA ALA A 182 -27.98 22.57 -2.86
C ALA A 182 -28.78 23.12 -4.06
N ASP A 183 -29.51 22.29 -4.85
CA ASP A 183 -30.38 22.74 -5.93
C ASP A 183 -31.85 22.33 -5.67
N PRO A 184 -32.58 23.05 -4.78
CA PRO A 184 -34.02 22.81 -4.54
C PRO A 184 -34.95 23.61 -5.48
N LEU A 185 -34.43 24.20 -6.59
CA LEU A 185 -35.22 25.15 -7.41
C LEU A 185 -35.41 24.73 -8.88
N ALA A 186 -35.57 23.44 -9.14
CA ALA A 186 -35.98 22.98 -10.47
C ALA A 186 -37.28 22.19 -10.44
N CYS A 187 -38.27 22.67 -9.66
CA CYS A 187 -39.63 22.13 -9.78
C CYS A 187 -40.67 23.19 -9.42
N SER A 188 -40.88 24.12 -10.31
CA SER A 188 -42.14 24.87 -10.41
C SER A 188 -42.02 25.86 -11.58
N VAL A 189 -42.50 25.50 -12.76
CA VAL A 189 -43.27 26.34 -13.70
C VAL A 189 -43.69 25.44 -14.86
N GLU A 190 -44.84 24.84 -14.77
CA GLU A 190 -45.73 24.57 -15.87
C GLU A 190 -47.15 24.33 -15.29
N GLU A 191 -47.84 25.43 -15.10
CA GLU A 191 -49.27 25.47 -15.13
C GLU A 191 -49.69 26.89 -15.49
N LYS A 192 -49.98 27.11 -16.76
CA LYS A 192 -51.17 27.81 -17.26
C LYS A 192 -51.18 27.81 -18.77
#